data_ebaad12a1bd8aa9fbcffc4d1b3ea85b1
#
_entry.id   ebaad12a1bd8aa9fbcffc4d1b3ea85b1
#
_cell.length_a   1.000
_cell.length_b   1.000
_cell.length_c   1.000
_cell.angle_alpha   90.00
_cell.angle_beta   90.00
_cell.angle_gamma   90.00
#
_symmetry.space_group_name_H-M   'P 1'
#
loop_
_entity.id
_entity.type
_entity.pdbx_description
1 polymer ?
#
loop_
_entity_poly.entity_id
_entity_poly.type
_entity_poly.pdbx_seq_one_letter_code
_entity_poly.pdbx_strand_id
1 'polypeptide(L)'
;MTPPAARRMLVLGYGNPGRRDDGLGPALAAAVEAMALPGVDVEASYQLNIEDAATLADYAGALFVDAGIDCEAPCTLRKTAPARTITFTSHAVSPESVLAICEENFGPPPAAWILAIRGYDFELGEGLTPEAGKNLDGALAAALTLIDTWRTGVMDATDVRKKTILTIDDDADIRAALRVVLQAEGFSVGEAVSGEEGLRVAKDIQPDAIVVDLMMEKVDSGQSVVRELRESGYDRPIYLLSSAGDTVRYTIDARAMGLTGIFQKPIDPRALVETLKASLSTG
;
A
#
# COMPACT_ATOMS: atom_id res chain seq x y z
N MET A 1 14.04 -34.63 -3.74
CA MET A 1 14.02 -33.18 -4.05
C MET A 1 13.94 -32.45 -2.71
N THR A 2 15.02 -31.81 -2.29
CA THR A 2 15.02 -30.93 -1.12
C THR A 2 14.04 -29.79 -1.40
N PRO A 3 13.09 -29.47 -0.51
CA PRO A 3 12.22 -28.32 -0.72
C PRO A 3 13.10 -27.09 -0.90
N PRO A 4 12.71 -26.12 -1.77
CA PRO A 4 13.44 -24.86 -1.90
C PRO A 4 13.57 -24.26 -0.51
N ALA A 5 14.74 -23.66 -0.20
CA ALA A 5 15.05 -23.06 1.08
C ALA A 5 13.80 -22.34 1.58
N ALA A 6 13.23 -22.84 2.69
CA ALA A 6 11.94 -22.42 3.16
C ALA A 6 11.94 -20.89 3.26
N ARG A 7 10.99 -20.19 2.63
CA ARG A 7 10.79 -18.75 2.75
C ARG A 7 10.54 -18.44 4.23
N ARG A 8 11.60 -18.20 4.99
CA ARG A 8 11.49 -17.86 6.41
C ARG A 8 11.06 -16.40 6.53
N MET A 9 10.17 -16.14 7.48
CA MET A 9 9.73 -14.80 7.85
C MET A 9 10.15 -14.50 9.28
N LEU A 10 10.68 -13.30 9.51
CA LEU A 10 10.94 -12.78 10.84
C LEU A 10 9.82 -11.82 11.26
N VAL A 11 9.26 -12.03 12.44
CA VAL A 11 8.34 -11.10 13.09
C VAL A 11 9.10 -10.37 14.19
N LEU A 12 9.25 -9.06 14.05
CA LEU A 12 9.96 -8.18 14.99
C LEU A 12 8.94 -7.29 15.70
N GLY A 13 8.60 -7.64 16.96
CA GLY A 13 7.76 -6.80 17.81
C GLY A 13 8.64 -5.91 18.70
N TYR A 14 8.46 -4.60 18.63
CA TYR A 14 9.25 -3.68 19.46
C TYR A 14 8.37 -2.66 20.17
N GLY A 15 8.88 -2.13 21.29
CA GLY A 15 8.22 -1.23 22.20
C GLY A 15 8.48 -1.60 23.66
N ASN A 16 8.11 -0.74 24.59
CA ASN A 16 8.38 -0.90 26.02
C ASN A 16 7.12 -1.34 26.81
N PRO A 17 7.01 -2.61 27.27
CA PRO A 17 5.87 -3.08 28.05
C PRO A 17 5.65 -2.34 29.38
N GLY A 18 6.68 -1.67 29.90
CA GLY A 18 6.59 -0.80 31.07
C GLY A 18 5.91 0.56 30.80
N ARG A 19 5.46 0.81 29.56
CA ARG A 19 4.77 2.00 29.11
C ARG A 19 3.41 1.66 28.47
N ARG A 20 2.62 0.85 29.16
CA ARG A 20 1.25 0.46 28.75
C ARG A 20 1.17 0.02 27.29
N ASP A 21 0.49 0.79 26.43
CA ASP A 21 0.19 0.43 25.03
C ASP A 21 1.42 0.43 24.12
N ASP A 22 2.55 0.98 24.56
CA ASP A 22 3.86 0.81 23.91
C ASP A 22 4.31 -0.67 23.89
N GLY A 23 3.72 -1.49 24.76
CA GLY A 23 3.91 -2.93 24.81
C GLY A 23 3.15 -3.73 23.71
N LEU A 24 2.39 -3.10 22.82
CA LEU A 24 1.59 -3.80 21.80
C LEU A 24 2.45 -4.62 20.82
N GLY A 25 3.60 -4.08 20.39
CA GLY A 25 4.52 -4.81 19.51
C GLY A 25 5.03 -6.11 20.15
N PRO A 26 5.67 -6.08 21.32
CA PRO A 26 6.08 -7.26 22.06
C PRO A 26 4.92 -8.23 22.40
N ALA A 27 3.73 -7.72 22.71
CA ALA A 27 2.55 -8.55 23.01
C ALA A 27 2.09 -9.34 21.78
N LEU A 28 2.06 -8.72 20.59
CA LEU A 28 1.75 -9.44 19.35
C LEU A 28 2.82 -10.46 19.02
N ALA A 29 4.10 -10.10 19.13
CA ALA A 29 5.21 -11.01 18.92
C ALA A 29 5.07 -12.26 19.79
N ALA A 30 4.82 -12.11 21.09
CA ALA A 30 4.61 -13.23 22.00
C ALA A 30 3.38 -14.09 21.63
N ALA A 31 2.30 -13.48 21.15
CA ALA A 31 1.13 -14.22 20.69
C ALA A 31 1.42 -15.06 19.43
N VAL A 32 2.20 -14.53 18.48
CA VAL A 32 2.65 -15.27 17.28
C VAL A 32 3.63 -16.38 17.65
N GLU A 33 4.58 -16.12 18.54
CA GLU A 33 5.56 -17.11 19.02
C GLU A 33 4.89 -18.31 19.65
N ALA A 34 3.86 -18.08 20.50
CA ALA A 34 3.09 -19.13 21.15
C ALA A 34 2.39 -20.09 20.17
N MET A 35 2.17 -19.67 18.93
CA MET A 35 1.56 -20.50 17.87
C MET A 35 2.55 -21.43 17.18
N ALA A 36 3.86 -21.26 17.40
CA ALA A 36 4.95 -22.06 16.83
C ALA A 36 4.78 -22.33 15.32
N LEU A 37 4.51 -21.27 14.55
CA LEU A 37 4.23 -21.38 13.12
C LEU A 37 5.48 -21.81 12.33
N PRO A 38 5.41 -22.88 11.52
CA PRO A 38 6.58 -23.33 10.76
C PRO A 38 7.09 -22.26 9.78
N GLY A 39 8.40 -21.99 9.79
CA GLY A 39 9.04 -21.01 8.92
C GLY A 39 8.85 -19.54 9.36
N VAL A 40 8.33 -19.34 10.56
CA VAL A 40 8.21 -18.01 11.19
C VAL A 40 9.06 -18.00 12.45
N ASP A 41 10.00 -17.08 12.50
CA ASP A 41 10.77 -16.79 13.69
C ASP A 41 10.29 -15.46 14.28
N VAL A 42 10.39 -15.33 15.59
CA VAL A 42 9.85 -14.17 16.32
C VAL A 42 10.91 -13.60 17.22
N GLU A 43 11.07 -12.30 17.17
CA GLU A 43 11.92 -11.54 18.09
C GLU A 43 11.12 -10.40 18.71
N ALA A 44 11.40 -10.12 20.00
CA ALA A 44 10.82 -8.99 20.71
C ALA A 44 11.92 -8.16 21.36
N SER A 45 11.86 -6.84 21.20
CA SER A 45 12.84 -5.90 21.75
C SER A 45 12.18 -4.60 22.22
N TYR A 46 12.92 -3.80 22.98
CA TYR A 46 12.44 -2.47 23.39
C TYR A 46 12.42 -1.47 22.24
N GLN A 47 13.30 -1.63 21.27
CA GLN A 47 13.45 -0.76 20.09
C GLN A 47 14.21 -1.51 19.00
N LEU A 48 14.09 -1.04 17.77
CA LEU A 48 14.93 -1.52 16.67
C LEU A 48 16.36 -0.99 16.81
N ASN A 49 17.33 -1.83 16.44
CA ASN A 49 18.74 -1.52 16.48
C ASN A 49 19.38 -1.72 15.09
N ILE A 50 20.59 -1.19 14.92
CA ILE A 50 21.35 -1.33 13.67
C ILE A 50 21.70 -2.80 13.41
N GLU A 51 21.93 -3.57 14.46
CA GLU A 51 22.29 -4.99 14.44
C GLU A 51 21.18 -5.86 13.84
N ASP A 52 19.91 -5.42 13.92
CA ASP A 52 18.78 -6.13 13.33
C ASP A 52 18.91 -6.24 11.80
N ALA A 53 19.68 -5.35 11.17
CA ALA A 53 19.99 -5.41 9.75
C ALA A 53 20.73 -6.68 9.34
N ALA A 54 21.62 -7.18 10.19
CA ALA A 54 22.35 -8.43 9.95
C ALA A 54 21.40 -9.65 10.08
N THR A 55 20.52 -9.64 11.08
CA THR A 55 19.52 -10.68 11.28
C THR A 55 18.56 -10.75 10.09
N LEU A 56 18.10 -9.61 9.58
CA LEU A 56 17.17 -9.55 8.44
C LEU A 56 17.71 -10.20 7.17
N ALA A 57 19.01 -10.21 6.96
CA ALA A 57 19.65 -10.80 5.79
C ALA A 57 19.41 -12.32 5.64
N ASP A 58 19.09 -13.02 6.74
CA ASP A 58 18.82 -14.45 6.76
C ASP A 58 17.36 -14.82 6.44
N TYR A 59 16.52 -13.82 6.19
CA TYR A 59 15.08 -14.00 5.96
C TYR A 59 14.64 -13.53 4.58
N ALA A 60 13.61 -14.17 4.07
CA ALA A 60 12.97 -13.76 2.82
C ALA A 60 11.82 -12.78 3.04
N GLY A 61 11.26 -12.73 4.25
CA GLY A 61 10.20 -11.81 4.66
C GLY A 61 10.43 -11.26 6.06
N ALA A 62 9.94 -10.05 6.35
CA ALA A 62 9.99 -9.41 7.67
C ALA A 62 8.68 -8.67 7.97
N LEU A 63 8.17 -8.84 9.19
CA LEU A 63 7.03 -8.08 9.71
C LEU A 63 7.49 -7.30 10.95
N PHE A 64 7.57 -5.99 10.81
CA PHE A 64 7.81 -5.07 11.91
C PHE A 64 6.51 -4.73 12.61
N VAL A 65 6.44 -4.87 13.93
CA VAL A 65 5.23 -4.61 14.71
C VAL A 65 5.50 -3.59 15.80
N ASP A 66 4.72 -2.52 15.82
CA ASP A 66 4.84 -1.42 16.76
C ASP A 66 3.49 -0.87 17.20
N ALA A 67 3.47 -0.13 18.29
CA ALA A 67 2.33 0.68 18.69
C ALA A 67 2.30 2.01 17.93
N GLY A 68 1.13 2.44 17.48
CA GLY A 68 0.94 3.70 16.78
C GLY A 68 -0.10 4.61 17.44
N ILE A 69 0.26 5.90 17.63
CA ILE A 69 -0.68 6.91 18.17
C ILE A 69 -1.65 7.39 17.09
N ASP A 70 -1.19 7.53 15.85
CA ASP A 70 -1.94 8.17 14.76
C ASP A 70 -2.41 7.20 13.67
N CYS A 71 -2.33 5.87 13.91
CA CYS A 71 -2.85 4.88 12.97
C CYS A 71 -4.35 4.62 13.18
N GLU A 72 -5.03 4.16 12.14
CA GLU A 72 -6.44 3.73 12.24
C GLU A 72 -6.57 2.48 13.11
N ALA A 73 -7.63 2.42 13.91
CA ALA A 73 -7.96 1.22 14.70
C ALA A 73 -8.60 0.13 13.82
N PRO A 74 -8.34 -1.16 14.06
CA PRO A 74 -7.49 -1.70 15.13
C PRO A 74 -5.99 -1.56 14.83
N CYS A 75 -5.60 -1.55 13.56
CA CYS A 75 -4.21 -1.47 13.11
C CYS A 75 -4.13 -1.04 11.65
N THR A 76 -2.94 -0.62 11.23
CA THR A 76 -2.60 -0.34 9.84
C THR A 76 -1.47 -1.27 9.42
N LEU A 77 -1.69 -2.05 8.35
CA LEU A 77 -0.68 -2.90 7.74
C LEU A 77 -0.25 -2.29 6.40
N ARG A 78 1.05 -2.06 6.23
CA ARG A 78 1.60 -1.54 4.98
C ARG A 78 2.89 -2.24 4.59
N LYS A 79 3.14 -2.39 3.29
CA LYS A 79 4.45 -2.80 2.78
C LYS A 79 5.44 -1.65 2.96
N THR A 80 6.70 -2.00 3.20
CA THR A 80 7.79 -1.02 3.33
C THR A 80 9.01 -1.46 2.52
N ALA A 81 9.93 -0.51 2.29
CA ALA A 81 11.14 -0.71 1.52
C ALA A 81 12.29 0.10 2.16
N PRO A 82 13.56 -0.16 1.79
CA PRO A 82 14.69 0.62 2.26
C PRO A 82 14.51 2.12 2.07
N ALA A 83 14.88 2.91 3.08
CA ALA A 83 14.86 4.36 2.99
C ALA A 83 15.89 4.85 1.96
N ARG A 84 15.49 5.82 1.09
CA ARG A 84 16.45 6.46 0.16
C ARG A 84 17.44 7.38 0.88
N THR A 85 17.09 7.83 2.07
CA THR A 85 17.93 8.68 2.93
C THR A 85 17.82 8.16 4.35
N ILE A 86 18.92 7.76 4.93
CA ILE A 86 18.97 7.33 6.34
C ILE A 86 18.80 8.56 7.20
N THR A 87 17.68 8.68 7.87
CA THR A 87 17.41 9.75 8.83
C THR A 87 17.59 9.17 10.24
N PHE A 88 18.66 9.56 10.89
CA PHE A 88 18.81 9.29 12.32
C PHE A 88 17.98 10.32 13.09
N THR A 89 16.79 9.96 13.52
CA THR A 89 16.14 10.68 14.61
C THR A 89 16.77 10.20 15.91
N SER A 90 16.97 11.10 16.84
CA SER A 90 17.92 11.04 17.94
C SER A 90 17.86 9.82 18.87
N HIS A 91 16.92 8.87 18.74
CA HIS A 91 16.80 7.73 19.68
C HIS A 91 16.16 6.44 19.12
N ALA A 92 15.78 6.36 17.85
CA ALA A 92 15.22 5.11 17.29
C ALA A 92 15.55 4.97 15.80
N VAL A 93 15.93 3.76 15.41
CA VAL A 93 16.13 3.39 14.01
C VAL A 93 14.79 2.96 13.43
N SER A 94 14.38 3.51 12.28
CA SER A 94 13.13 3.09 11.64
C SER A 94 13.30 1.76 10.90
N PRO A 95 12.21 0.99 10.67
CA PRO A 95 12.24 -0.19 9.83
C PRO A 95 12.88 0.04 8.45
N GLU A 96 12.55 1.17 7.82
CA GLU A 96 13.09 1.56 6.52
C GLU A 96 14.61 1.80 6.58
N SER A 97 15.10 2.34 7.69
CA SER A 97 16.55 2.56 7.91
C SER A 97 17.29 1.24 8.15
N VAL A 98 16.69 0.33 8.92
CA VAL A 98 17.27 -1.02 9.14
C VAL A 98 17.35 -1.79 7.81
N LEU A 99 16.31 -1.71 6.98
CA LEU A 99 16.31 -2.31 5.65
C LEU A 99 17.37 -1.70 4.73
N ALA A 100 17.59 -0.38 4.80
CA ALA A 100 18.63 0.28 4.01
C ALA A 100 20.03 -0.16 4.44
N ILE A 101 20.28 -0.29 5.75
CA ILE A 101 21.55 -0.81 6.28
C ILE A 101 21.74 -2.27 5.87
N CYS A 102 20.67 -3.08 5.87
CA CYS A 102 20.71 -4.46 5.36
C CYS A 102 21.14 -4.49 3.89
N GLU A 103 20.49 -3.67 3.04
CA GLU A 103 20.80 -3.59 1.61
C GLU A 103 22.24 -3.17 1.35
N GLU A 104 22.76 -2.19 2.08
CA GLU A 104 24.11 -1.67 1.91
C GLU A 104 25.21 -2.62 2.35
N ASN A 105 24.99 -3.42 3.41
CA ASN A 105 26.06 -4.16 4.07
C ASN A 105 25.94 -5.69 3.97
N PHE A 106 24.73 -6.23 3.77
CA PHE A 106 24.47 -7.69 3.87
C PHE A 106 23.85 -8.26 2.59
N GLY A 107 23.36 -7.44 1.68
CA GLY A 107 22.74 -7.86 0.42
C GLY A 107 21.25 -7.49 0.34
N PRO A 108 20.50 -8.05 -0.63
CA PRO A 108 19.11 -7.65 -0.85
C PRO A 108 18.28 -7.88 0.42
N PRO A 109 17.56 -6.84 0.91
CA PRO A 109 16.75 -6.96 2.10
C PRO A 109 15.53 -7.84 1.86
N PRO A 110 14.93 -8.41 2.91
CA PRO A 110 13.69 -9.18 2.79
C PRO A 110 12.53 -8.31 2.30
N ALA A 111 11.51 -8.94 1.71
CA ALA A 111 10.23 -8.28 1.54
C ALA A 111 9.67 -7.92 2.92
N ALA A 112 9.30 -6.65 3.14
CA ALA A 112 9.02 -6.17 4.49
C ALA A 112 7.67 -5.46 4.60
N TRP A 113 7.06 -5.60 5.79
CA TRP A 113 5.81 -4.95 6.17
C TRP A 113 5.92 -4.32 7.54
N ILE A 114 5.14 -3.27 7.77
CA ILE A 114 4.95 -2.62 9.07
C ILE A 114 3.50 -2.78 9.46
N LEU A 115 3.28 -3.30 10.66
CA LEU A 115 1.99 -3.40 11.33
C LEU A 115 2.00 -2.44 12.52
N ALA A 116 1.34 -1.28 12.37
CA ALA A 116 1.15 -0.32 13.44
C ALA A 116 -0.19 -0.60 14.13
N ILE A 117 -0.16 -0.88 15.43
CA ILE A 117 -1.34 -1.19 16.25
C ILE A 117 -1.77 0.06 17.00
N ARG A 118 -3.04 0.45 16.91
CA ARG A 118 -3.55 1.64 17.60
C ARG A 118 -3.45 1.50 19.10
N GLY A 119 -2.61 2.33 19.73
CA GLY A 119 -2.50 2.55 21.16
C GLY A 119 -3.11 3.88 21.60
N TYR A 120 -3.36 4.05 22.89
CA TYR A 120 -4.06 5.21 23.45
C TYR A 120 -3.35 5.81 24.67
N ASP A 121 -2.60 5.00 25.42
CA ASP A 121 -1.89 5.43 26.64
C ASP A 121 -0.43 4.93 26.59
N PHE A 122 0.51 5.85 26.66
CA PHE A 122 1.96 5.59 26.60
C PHE A 122 2.70 6.07 27.85
N GLU A 123 1.95 6.30 28.94
CA GLU A 123 2.53 6.65 30.22
C GLU A 123 3.19 5.45 30.90
N LEU A 124 4.02 5.70 31.90
CA LEU A 124 4.63 4.64 32.69
C LEU A 124 3.54 3.81 33.40
N GLY A 125 3.60 2.50 33.20
CA GLY A 125 2.65 1.56 33.80
C GLY A 125 2.66 0.21 33.10
N GLU A 126 2.16 -0.80 33.80
CA GLU A 126 2.06 -2.17 33.28
C GLU A 126 0.70 -2.44 32.64
N GLY A 127 0.71 -3.29 31.62
CA GLY A 127 -0.49 -3.78 30.95
C GLY A 127 -1.08 -2.82 29.93
N LEU A 128 -1.74 -3.39 28.93
CA LEU A 128 -2.41 -2.64 27.86
C LEU A 128 -3.73 -2.04 28.35
N THR A 129 -4.12 -0.91 27.75
CA THR A 129 -5.50 -0.42 27.95
C THR A 129 -6.52 -1.42 27.37
N PRO A 130 -7.77 -1.44 27.87
CA PRO A 130 -8.79 -2.35 27.34
C PRO A 130 -9.07 -2.16 25.86
N GLU A 131 -8.96 -0.93 25.34
CA GLU A 131 -9.13 -0.58 23.94
C GLU A 131 -7.96 -1.11 23.09
N ALA A 132 -6.73 -0.94 23.56
CA ALA A 132 -5.54 -1.46 22.90
C ALA A 132 -5.52 -3.00 22.88
N GLY A 133 -6.01 -3.64 23.95
CA GLY A 133 -6.19 -5.09 23.98
C GLY A 133 -7.11 -5.61 22.87
N LYS A 134 -8.21 -4.92 22.59
CA LYS A 134 -9.10 -5.25 21.45
C LYS A 134 -8.42 -5.04 20.10
N ASN A 135 -7.62 -3.99 19.99
CA ASN A 135 -6.87 -3.73 18.77
C ASN A 135 -5.77 -4.79 18.52
N LEU A 136 -5.18 -5.31 19.58
CA LEU A 136 -4.24 -6.42 19.52
C LEU A 136 -4.85 -7.67 18.88
N ASP A 137 -6.10 -8.01 19.22
CA ASP A 137 -6.81 -9.14 18.62
C ASP A 137 -6.98 -8.94 17.09
N GLY A 138 -7.40 -7.74 16.68
CA GLY A 138 -7.53 -7.40 15.25
C GLY A 138 -6.19 -7.39 14.52
N ALA A 139 -5.14 -6.90 15.15
CA ALA A 139 -3.79 -6.88 14.61
C ALA A 139 -3.21 -8.30 14.47
N LEU A 140 -3.46 -9.17 15.45
CA LEU A 140 -3.07 -10.58 15.38
C LEU A 140 -3.73 -11.28 14.18
N ALA A 141 -5.01 -11.05 13.95
CA ALA A 141 -5.71 -11.61 12.77
C ALA A 141 -5.08 -11.12 11.46
N ALA A 142 -4.73 -9.82 11.38
CA ALA A 142 -4.07 -9.24 10.21
C ALA A 142 -2.65 -9.83 10.01
N ALA A 143 -1.86 -9.98 11.07
CA ALA A 143 -0.54 -10.59 11.04
C ALA A 143 -0.60 -12.05 10.57
N LEU A 144 -1.54 -12.84 11.10
CA LEU A 144 -1.71 -14.25 10.70
C LEU A 144 -2.13 -14.39 9.23
N THR A 145 -3.00 -13.51 8.75
CA THR A 145 -3.40 -13.45 7.34
C THR A 145 -2.19 -13.16 6.44
N LEU A 146 -1.35 -12.19 6.82
CA LEU A 146 -0.11 -11.88 6.10
C LEU A 146 0.84 -13.09 6.09
N ILE A 147 1.09 -13.69 7.26
CA ILE A 147 1.99 -14.84 7.42
C ILE A 147 1.51 -16.02 6.58
N ASP A 148 0.22 -16.35 6.61
CA ASP A 148 -0.34 -17.47 5.85
C ASP A 148 -0.23 -17.22 4.34
N THR A 149 -0.58 -16.02 3.90
CA THR A 149 -0.45 -15.59 2.51
C THR A 149 1.01 -15.65 2.04
N TRP A 150 1.95 -15.23 2.90
CA TRP A 150 3.38 -15.32 2.63
C TRP A 150 3.85 -16.76 2.48
N ARG A 151 3.44 -17.66 3.39
CA ARG A 151 3.83 -19.08 3.41
C ARG A 151 3.27 -19.87 2.24
N THR A 152 2.05 -19.59 1.82
CA THR A 152 1.37 -20.27 0.71
C THR A 152 1.87 -19.84 -0.66
N GLY A 153 2.71 -18.80 -0.73
CA GLY A 153 3.21 -18.25 -2.00
C GLY A 153 2.13 -17.51 -2.79
N VAL A 154 0.95 -17.32 -2.24
CA VAL A 154 -0.15 -16.54 -2.85
C VAL A 154 0.21 -15.04 -2.90
N MET A 155 1.26 -14.64 -2.19
CA MET A 155 1.75 -13.25 -2.17
C MET A 155 2.42 -12.77 -3.46
N ASP A 156 2.66 -13.61 -4.44
CA ASP A 156 3.10 -13.14 -5.76
C ASP A 156 1.96 -12.53 -6.60
N ALA A 157 0.70 -12.64 -6.11
CA ALA A 157 -0.48 -12.12 -6.83
C ALA A 157 -1.26 -11.03 -6.06
N THR A 158 -1.01 -10.83 -4.76
CA THR A 158 -1.67 -9.77 -3.99
C THR A 158 -0.64 -9.02 -3.15
N ASP A 159 0.16 -8.20 -3.84
CA ASP A 159 0.65 -6.98 -3.24
C ASP A 159 -0.57 -6.26 -2.63
N VAL A 160 -0.62 -6.09 -1.30
CA VAL A 160 -1.60 -5.20 -0.65
C VAL A 160 -1.14 -3.74 -0.89
N ARG A 161 -0.54 -3.47 -2.04
CA ARG A 161 -0.46 -2.13 -2.60
C ARG A 161 -1.89 -1.79 -2.99
N LYS A 162 -2.51 -0.87 -2.28
CA LYS A 162 -3.75 -0.26 -2.74
C LYS A 162 -3.53 0.13 -4.20
N LYS A 163 -4.29 -0.46 -5.10
CA LYS A 163 -4.22 -0.12 -6.52
C LYS A 163 -4.38 1.39 -6.65
N THR A 164 -3.46 2.02 -7.35
CA THR A 164 -3.43 3.48 -7.48
C THR A 164 -4.16 3.90 -8.74
N ILE A 165 -5.18 4.72 -8.59
CA ILE A 165 -5.93 5.32 -9.69
C ILE A 165 -5.50 6.78 -9.81
N LEU A 166 -5.10 7.21 -10.99
CA LEU A 166 -4.87 8.62 -11.28
C LEU A 166 -6.12 9.21 -11.91
N THR A 167 -6.66 10.26 -11.33
CA THR A 167 -7.77 11.03 -11.89
C THR A 167 -7.24 12.34 -12.47
N ILE A 168 -7.57 12.62 -13.74
CA ILE A 168 -7.15 13.84 -14.47
C ILE A 168 -8.41 14.55 -14.93
N ASP A 169 -8.75 15.65 -14.30
CA ASP A 169 -9.95 16.46 -14.57
C ASP A 169 -9.68 17.88 -14.09
N ASP A 170 -10.07 18.91 -14.81
CA ASP A 170 -9.91 20.31 -14.38
C ASP A 170 -10.97 20.74 -13.35
N ASP A 171 -12.10 20.03 -13.27
CA ASP A 171 -13.15 20.24 -12.28
C ASP A 171 -12.78 19.66 -10.91
N ALA A 172 -12.59 20.55 -9.92
CA ALA A 172 -12.23 20.19 -8.55
C ALA A 172 -13.31 19.35 -7.84
N ASP A 173 -14.58 19.58 -8.14
CA ASP A 173 -15.70 18.88 -7.51
C ASP A 173 -15.77 17.43 -8.01
N ILE A 174 -15.52 17.23 -9.30
CA ILE A 174 -15.46 15.87 -9.89
C ILE A 174 -14.28 15.11 -9.31
N ARG A 175 -13.08 15.72 -9.23
CA ARG A 175 -11.92 15.06 -8.60
C ARG A 175 -12.19 14.69 -7.15
N ALA A 176 -12.77 15.61 -6.37
CA ALA A 176 -13.11 15.35 -4.96
C ALA A 176 -14.13 14.21 -4.82
N ALA A 177 -15.16 14.16 -5.66
CA ALA A 177 -16.16 13.10 -5.65
C ALA A 177 -15.54 11.73 -6.01
N LEU A 178 -14.72 11.68 -7.07
CA LEU A 178 -14.01 10.47 -7.47
C LEU A 178 -13.06 9.98 -6.38
N ARG A 179 -12.30 10.88 -5.75
CA ARG A 179 -11.40 10.54 -4.65
C ARG A 179 -12.15 9.88 -3.50
N VAL A 180 -13.25 10.47 -3.02
CA VAL A 180 -14.05 9.91 -1.92
C VAL A 180 -14.54 8.51 -2.26
N VAL A 181 -15.11 8.31 -3.46
CA VAL A 181 -15.63 7.01 -3.88
C VAL A 181 -14.52 5.96 -4.00
N LEU A 182 -13.42 6.30 -4.68
CA LEU A 182 -12.33 5.37 -4.91
C LEU A 182 -11.58 4.99 -3.61
N GLN A 183 -11.38 5.96 -2.70
CA GLN A 183 -10.75 5.70 -1.40
C GLN A 183 -11.63 4.82 -0.52
N ALA A 184 -12.95 5.03 -0.51
CA ALA A 184 -13.90 4.18 0.24
C ALA A 184 -13.86 2.72 -0.23
N GLU A 185 -13.50 2.48 -1.49
CA GLU A 185 -13.37 1.16 -2.09
C GLU A 185 -11.95 0.57 -2.03
N GLY A 186 -11.07 1.21 -1.29
CA GLY A 186 -9.72 0.72 -0.99
C GLY A 186 -8.64 1.12 -1.99
N PHE A 187 -8.92 1.97 -2.98
CA PHE A 187 -7.91 2.48 -3.91
C PHE A 187 -7.08 3.62 -3.29
N SER A 188 -5.83 3.73 -3.71
CA SER A 188 -5.07 4.98 -3.58
C SER A 188 -5.40 5.89 -4.76
N VAL A 189 -5.52 7.20 -4.54
CA VAL A 189 -5.90 8.15 -5.59
C VAL A 189 -4.83 9.21 -5.76
N GLY A 190 -4.26 9.29 -6.96
CA GLY A 190 -3.50 10.43 -7.45
C GLY A 190 -4.43 11.39 -8.19
N GLU A 191 -4.16 12.69 -8.15
CA GLU A 191 -4.97 13.70 -8.81
C GLU A 191 -4.08 14.60 -9.67
N ALA A 192 -4.63 15.06 -10.80
CA ALA A 192 -4.02 16.08 -11.65
C ALA A 192 -5.12 17.01 -12.19
N VAL A 193 -4.82 18.32 -12.27
CA VAL A 193 -5.78 19.32 -12.71
C VAL A 193 -5.70 19.63 -14.21
N SER A 194 -4.73 19.03 -14.90
CA SER A 194 -4.52 19.21 -16.33
C SER A 194 -3.85 17.98 -16.95
N GLY A 195 -3.89 17.88 -18.30
CA GLY A 195 -3.20 16.82 -19.03
C GLY A 195 -1.70 16.82 -18.82
N GLU A 196 -1.05 17.97 -18.82
CA GLU A 196 0.39 18.11 -18.60
C GLU A 196 0.80 17.65 -17.19
N GLU A 197 0.06 18.05 -16.17
CA GLU A 197 0.27 17.56 -14.81
C GLU A 197 0.00 16.07 -14.72
N GLY A 198 -1.04 15.57 -15.39
CA GLY A 198 -1.40 14.15 -15.45
C GLY A 198 -0.28 13.28 -15.99
N LEU A 199 0.37 13.70 -17.07
CA LEU A 199 1.53 13.00 -17.63
C LEU A 199 2.71 12.93 -16.65
N ARG A 200 2.99 14.04 -15.95
CA ARG A 200 4.04 14.10 -14.94
C ARG A 200 3.72 13.18 -13.75
N VAL A 201 2.52 13.32 -13.19
CA VAL A 201 2.08 12.50 -12.04
C VAL A 201 2.04 11.02 -12.42
N ALA A 202 1.55 10.66 -13.62
CA ALA A 202 1.54 9.27 -14.08
C ALA A 202 2.94 8.64 -14.10
N LYS A 203 3.94 9.41 -14.50
CA LYS A 203 5.35 8.97 -14.49
C LYS A 203 5.90 8.78 -13.07
N ASP A 204 5.52 9.67 -12.16
CA ASP A 204 6.01 9.66 -10.77
C ASP A 204 5.40 8.54 -9.93
N ILE A 205 4.06 8.35 -10.02
CA ILE A 205 3.33 7.39 -9.16
C ILE A 205 3.07 6.04 -9.83
N GLN A 206 3.29 5.91 -11.13
CA GLN A 206 3.05 4.68 -11.90
C GLN A 206 1.67 4.06 -11.59
N PRO A 207 0.53 4.76 -11.84
CA PRO A 207 -0.79 4.32 -11.43
C PRO A 207 -1.20 3.00 -12.09
N ASP A 208 -2.06 2.23 -11.43
CA ASP A 208 -2.58 0.97 -11.98
C ASP A 208 -3.68 1.17 -13.01
N ALA A 209 -4.40 2.31 -12.95
CA ALA A 209 -5.29 2.78 -13.98
C ALA A 209 -5.38 4.31 -13.98
N ILE A 210 -5.81 4.88 -15.11
CA ILE A 210 -6.02 6.32 -15.27
C ILE A 210 -7.47 6.57 -15.67
N VAL A 211 -8.09 7.56 -15.04
CA VAL A 211 -9.40 8.11 -15.41
C VAL A 211 -9.17 9.55 -15.82
N VAL A 212 -9.40 9.88 -17.09
CA VAL A 212 -9.10 11.20 -17.65
C VAL A 212 -10.35 11.83 -18.25
N ASP A 213 -10.57 13.12 -17.96
CA ASP A 213 -11.63 13.87 -18.62
C ASP A 213 -11.29 14.14 -20.09
N LEU A 214 -12.28 13.97 -20.95
CA LEU A 214 -12.16 14.31 -22.37
C LEU A 214 -12.02 15.81 -22.60
N MET A 215 -12.80 16.60 -21.87
CA MET A 215 -12.97 18.04 -22.06
C MET A 215 -12.33 18.80 -20.91
N MET A 216 -11.04 19.10 -21.05
CA MET A 216 -10.32 20.03 -20.17
C MET A 216 -10.10 21.36 -20.94
N GLU A 217 -9.54 22.39 -20.29
CA GLU A 217 -9.40 23.78 -20.82
C GLU A 217 -8.91 23.93 -22.27
N LYS A 218 -8.23 22.90 -22.83
CA LYS A 218 -7.85 22.84 -24.26
C LYS A 218 -8.65 21.77 -24.96
N VAL A 219 -9.31 22.14 -26.07
CA VAL A 219 -10.01 21.21 -26.95
C VAL A 219 -9.06 20.05 -27.32
N ASP A 220 -9.53 18.80 -27.18
CA ASP A 220 -8.77 17.55 -27.41
C ASP A 220 -7.68 17.21 -26.37
N SER A 221 -7.67 17.83 -25.19
CA SER A 221 -6.61 17.59 -24.18
C SER A 221 -6.63 16.16 -23.63
N GLY A 222 -7.80 15.55 -23.41
CA GLY A 222 -7.91 14.16 -22.94
C GLY A 222 -7.35 13.13 -23.95
N GLN A 223 -7.59 13.33 -25.24
CA GLN A 223 -7.05 12.44 -26.28
C GLN A 223 -5.55 12.56 -26.45
N SER A 224 -4.99 13.78 -26.39
CA SER A 224 -3.55 13.98 -26.47
C SER A 224 -2.84 13.34 -25.27
N VAL A 225 -3.40 13.43 -24.07
CA VAL A 225 -2.89 12.76 -22.86
C VAL A 225 -2.85 11.24 -23.05
N VAL A 226 -3.94 10.64 -23.56
CA VAL A 226 -4.00 9.18 -23.80
C VAL A 226 -2.91 8.76 -24.81
N ARG A 227 -2.76 9.49 -25.90
CA ARG A 227 -1.74 9.20 -26.91
C ARG A 227 -0.33 9.28 -26.34
N GLU A 228 -0.01 10.36 -25.61
CA GLU A 228 1.30 10.56 -25.02
C GLU A 228 1.61 9.51 -23.94
N LEU A 229 0.63 9.09 -23.14
CA LEU A 229 0.78 7.99 -22.21
C LEU A 229 1.13 6.69 -22.94
N ARG A 230 0.44 6.35 -24.02
CA ARG A 230 0.71 5.15 -24.82
C ARG A 230 2.08 5.20 -25.50
N GLU A 231 2.46 6.35 -26.05
CA GLU A 231 3.78 6.57 -26.66
C GLU A 231 4.91 6.47 -25.63
N SER A 232 4.66 6.82 -24.37
CA SER A 232 5.61 6.67 -23.27
C SER A 232 5.71 5.24 -22.72
N GLY A 233 4.92 4.29 -23.25
CA GLY A 233 4.94 2.88 -22.83
C GLY A 233 3.98 2.54 -21.68
N TYR A 234 3.06 3.41 -21.32
CA TYR A 234 2.03 3.08 -20.33
C TYR A 234 1.01 2.12 -20.95
N ASP A 235 1.00 0.88 -20.50
CA ASP A 235 0.19 -0.24 -21.04
C ASP A 235 -1.05 -0.58 -20.19
N ARG A 236 -1.18 0.02 -19.01
CA ARG A 236 -2.27 -0.23 -18.06
C ARG A 236 -3.58 0.44 -18.47
N PRO A 237 -4.73 0.09 -17.86
CA PRO A 237 -6.04 0.62 -18.22
C PRO A 237 -6.13 2.14 -18.20
N ILE A 238 -6.72 2.72 -19.26
CA ILE A 238 -7.08 4.14 -19.35
C ILE A 238 -8.58 4.24 -19.68
N TYR A 239 -9.30 4.99 -18.85
CA TYR A 239 -10.71 5.28 -19.01
C TYR A 239 -10.92 6.76 -19.28
N LEU A 240 -11.81 7.06 -20.22
CA LEU A 240 -12.18 8.42 -20.59
C LEU A 240 -13.50 8.80 -19.92
N LEU A 241 -13.60 10.01 -19.40
CA LEU A 241 -14.87 10.61 -18.97
C LEU A 241 -15.37 11.51 -20.08
N SER A 242 -16.64 11.36 -20.47
CA SER A 242 -17.24 12.06 -21.61
C SER A 242 -18.62 12.61 -21.26
N SER A 243 -18.95 13.78 -21.76
CA SER A 243 -20.31 14.36 -21.67
C SER A 243 -21.29 13.66 -22.63
N ALA A 244 -22.60 13.76 -22.36
CA ALA A 244 -23.65 13.01 -23.08
C ALA A 244 -23.66 13.17 -24.60
N GLY A 245 -23.10 14.26 -25.15
CA GLY A 245 -23.06 14.50 -26.61
C GLY A 245 -21.88 13.85 -27.33
N ASP A 246 -20.84 13.46 -26.62
CA ASP A 246 -19.55 13.03 -27.19
C ASP A 246 -19.40 11.50 -27.24
N THR A 247 -20.13 10.77 -26.42
CA THR A 247 -20.00 9.31 -26.25
C THR A 247 -20.17 8.55 -27.59
N VAL A 248 -21.07 8.98 -28.46
CA VAL A 248 -21.32 8.32 -29.77
C VAL A 248 -20.14 8.46 -30.72
N ARG A 249 -19.42 9.58 -30.68
CA ARG A 249 -18.26 9.84 -31.54
C ARG A 249 -17.07 8.98 -31.18
N TYR A 250 -16.88 8.70 -29.90
CA TYR A 250 -15.67 8.05 -29.36
C TYR A 250 -15.83 6.56 -29.10
N THR A 251 -17.06 6.03 -29.02
CA THR A 251 -17.31 4.58 -28.83
C THR A 251 -16.81 3.75 -30.01
N ILE A 252 -16.78 4.32 -31.21
CA ILE A 252 -16.37 3.63 -32.45
C ILE A 252 -14.86 3.47 -32.53
N ASP A 253 -14.08 4.39 -31.95
CA ASP A 253 -12.61 4.42 -32.06
C ASP A 253 -11.87 4.20 -30.73
N ALA A 254 -12.55 3.90 -29.63
CA ALA A 254 -11.95 3.79 -28.29
C ALA A 254 -10.73 2.84 -28.25
N ARG A 255 -10.85 1.68 -28.90
CA ARG A 255 -9.74 0.70 -28.97
C ARG A 255 -8.60 1.17 -29.86
N ALA A 256 -8.88 1.87 -30.95
CA ALA A 256 -7.87 2.43 -31.83
C ALA A 256 -7.08 3.55 -31.13
N MET A 257 -7.68 4.24 -30.17
CA MET A 257 -7.06 5.26 -29.32
C MET A 257 -6.32 4.68 -28.12
N GLY A 258 -6.34 3.36 -27.92
CA GLY A 258 -5.70 2.72 -26.78
C GLY A 258 -6.47 2.87 -25.46
N LEU A 259 -7.77 3.20 -25.50
CA LEU A 259 -8.64 3.27 -24.34
C LEU A 259 -9.14 1.88 -23.91
N THR A 260 -9.30 1.69 -22.61
CA THR A 260 -9.91 0.49 -22.04
C THR A 260 -11.44 0.63 -22.01
N GLY A 261 -11.95 1.84 -21.78
CA GLY A 261 -13.37 2.13 -21.76
C GLY A 261 -13.69 3.62 -21.68
N ILE A 262 -14.97 3.94 -21.75
CA ILE A 262 -15.49 5.31 -21.66
C ILE A 262 -16.64 5.33 -20.66
N PHE A 263 -16.63 6.29 -19.75
CA PHE A 263 -17.74 6.58 -18.83
C PHE A 263 -18.41 7.88 -19.21
N GLN A 264 -19.73 7.88 -19.16
CA GLN A 264 -20.54 9.09 -19.43
C GLN A 264 -20.75 9.88 -18.14
N LYS A 265 -20.57 11.19 -18.20
CA LYS A 265 -20.97 12.11 -17.12
C LYS A 265 -22.52 12.34 -17.15
N PRO A 266 -23.24 12.32 -16.00
CA PRO A 266 -22.75 12.09 -14.66
C PRO A 266 -22.30 10.65 -14.41
N ILE A 267 -21.19 10.48 -13.74
CA ILE A 267 -20.56 9.17 -13.52
C ILE A 267 -21.40 8.39 -12.50
N ASP A 268 -21.75 7.16 -12.83
CA ASP A 268 -22.24 6.21 -11.83
C ASP A 268 -21.04 5.66 -11.02
N PRO A 269 -20.92 5.99 -9.72
CA PRO A 269 -19.79 5.57 -8.92
C PRO A 269 -19.64 4.05 -8.82
N ARG A 270 -20.75 3.31 -8.78
CA ARG A 270 -20.73 1.84 -8.67
C ARG A 270 -20.21 1.20 -9.95
N ALA A 271 -20.70 1.65 -11.09
CA ALA A 271 -20.25 1.15 -12.39
C ALA A 271 -18.75 1.43 -12.63
N LEU A 272 -18.25 2.60 -12.22
CA LEU A 272 -16.83 2.94 -12.27
C LEU A 272 -16.00 1.98 -11.43
N VAL A 273 -16.37 1.79 -10.16
CA VAL A 273 -15.65 0.92 -9.21
C VAL A 273 -15.64 -0.53 -9.68
N GLU A 274 -16.79 -1.08 -10.08
CA GLU A 274 -16.90 -2.45 -10.59
C GLU A 274 -16.01 -2.68 -11.82
N THR A 275 -16.01 -1.72 -12.75
CA THR A 275 -15.18 -1.79 -13.96
C THR A 275 -13.69 -1.74 -13.64
N LEU A 276 -13.27 -0.84 -12.73
CA LEU A 276 -11.88 -0.75 -12.27
C LEU A 276 -11.46 -2.03 -11.56
N LYS A 277 -12.26 -2.56 -10.63
CA LYS A 277 -11.98 -3.82 -9.95
C LYS A 277 -11.84 -4.99 -10.93
N ALA A 278 -12.74 -5.11 -11.88
CA ALA A 278 -12.69 -6.17 -12.90
C ALA A 278 -11.42 -6.09 -13.76
N SER A 279 -11.06 -4.89 -14.24
CA SER A 279 -9.86 -4.71 -15.08
C SER A 279 -8.55 -4.91 -14.32
N LEU A 280 -8.51 -4.59 -13.03
CA LEU A 280 -7.31 -4.68 -12.18
C LEU A 280 -7.14 -6.05 -11.50
N SER A 281 -8.16 -6.93 -11.59
CA SER A 281 -8.09 -8.31 -11.08
C SER A 281 -7.55 -9.31 -12.11
N THR A 282 -7.42 -8.91 -13.39
CA THR A 282 -7.07 -9.79 -14.51
C THR A 282 -5.62 -9.63 -14.99
N GLY A 283 -4.81 -8.83 -14.28
CA GLY A 283 -3.41 -8.52 -14.64
C GLY A 283 -2.39 -9.00 -13.63
#